data_ab1ec4e2961586afce816d7270d7063b
#
_entry.id   ab1ec4e2961586afce816d7270d7063b
#
_cell.length_a   1.000
_cell.length_b   1.000
_cell.length_c   1.000
_cell.angle_alpha   90.00
_cell.angle_beta   90.00
_cell.angle_gamma   90.00
#
_symmetry.space_group_name_H-M   'P 1'
#
loop_
_entity.id
_entity.type
_entity.pdbx_description
1 polymer ?
#
loop_
_entity_poly.entity_id
_entity_poly.type
_entity_poly.pdbx_seq_one_letter_code
_entity_poly.pdbx_strand_id
1 'polypeptide(L)'
;PRSTPFGTRRQRQMCIRDRMRSTPQVIGAARDAVAYARSQVEIELNGVGDNPIFFPDDDGGTYLTGANFQGTPMAFGLEMLGTAITTVSVLSERRLNRLLNRNLSCGLPAFLTKGAGMFSGMMLAQYTAGALCCEARILSAPAATGSIPAAADQEDFVSMGMTTALKAKQILKNAQAVLAIEMMAGAQAMDFRRPLKAGKGTEAAYEVIRKHVAFLEEDRPLHADINRLAAVVESGEILEAVEKAIGKLD
;
A
#
# COMPACT_ATOMS: atom_id res chain seq x y z
N PRO A 1 14.63 -42.68 5.77
CA PRO A 1 14.13 -41.32 5.82
C PRO A 1 13.03 -41.24 6.87
N ARG A 2 13.32 -40.63 8.01
CA ARG A 2 12.34 -40.48 9.10
C ARG A 2 11.22 -39.56 8.63
N SER A 3 10.02 -40.11 8.50
CA SER A 3 8.80 -39.30 8.23
C SER A 3 8.58 -38.33 9.39
N THR A 4 8.73 -37.07 9.17
CA THR A 4 8.37 -36.02 10.13
C THR A 4 6.87 -36.11 10.45
N PRO A 5 6.43 -36.06 11.71
CA PRO A 5 5.04 -36.18 12.09
C PRO A 5 4.19 -35.13 11.35
N PHE A 6 3.00 -35.54 10.89
CA PHE A 6 2.09 -34.77 10.04
C PHE A 6 1.74 -33.36 10.60
N GLY A 7 1.74 -33.21 11.94
CA GLY A 7 1.52 -31.94 12.63
C GLY A 7 2.65 -30.91 12.45
N THR A 8 3.90 -31.35 12.45
CA THR A 8 5.06 -30.46 12.26
C THR A 8 5.23 -29.98 10.82
N ARG A 9 4.76 -30.75 9.82
CA ARG A 9 4.72 -30.29 8.41
C ARG A 9 3.69 -29.17 8.21
N ARG A 10 2.48 -29.27 8.78
CA ARG A 10 1.46 -28.22 8.71
C ARG A 10 1.92 -26.94 9.43
N GLN A 11 2.51 -27.07 10.60
CA GLN A 11 3.02 -25.93 11.37
C GLN A 11 4.18 -25.22 10.64
N ARG A 12 5.13 -25.97 10.07
CA ARG A 12 6.19 -25.41 9.23
C ARG A 12 5.65 -24.73 7.97
N GLN A 13 4.64 -25.31 7.29
CA GLN A 13 4.05 -24.70 6.10
C GLN A 13 3.30 -23.40 6.39
N MET A 14 2.83 -23.18 7.61
CA MET A 14 2.13 -21.94 8.00
C MET A 14 3.09 -20.79 8.27
N CYS A 15 4.25 -21.07 8.90
CA CYS A 15 5.29 -20.08 9.17
C CYS A 15 6.23 -19.84 7.96
N ILE A 16 6.20 -20.71 6.95
CA ILE A 16 7.15 -20.73 5.83
C ILE A 16 6.57 -20.13 4.54
N ARG A 17 5.31 -19.69 4.51
CA ARG A 17 4.73 -19.13 3.28
C ARG A 17 5.25 -17.74 3.01
N ASP A 18 5.62 -17.48 1.75
CA ASP A 18 6.35 -16.30 1.29
C ASP A 18 5.69 -14.97 1.70
N ARG A 19 4.37 -14.87 1.64
CA ARG A 19 3.63 -13.67 2.07
C ARG A 19 3.83 -13.24 3.53
N MET A 20 4.40 -14.13 4.37
CA MET A 20 4.76 -13.79 5.75
C MET A 20 6.28 -13.67 5.90
N ARG A 21 7.04 -14.69 5.48
CA ARG A 21 8.49 -14.70 5.64
C ARG A 21 9.24 -13.74 4.73
N SER A 22 8.66 -13.39 3.55
CA SER A 22 9.27 -12.46 2.60
C SER A 22 8.79 -11.00 2.82
N THR A 23 7.91 -10.75 3.81
CA THR A 23 7.43 -9.40 4.11
C THR A 23 8.57 -8.41 4.33
N PRO A 24 9.63 -8.69 5.10
CA PRO A 24 10.73 -7.75 5.29
C PRO A 24 11.42 -7.36 3.98
N GLN A 25 11.66 -8.32 3.08
CA GLN A 25 12.29 -8.06 1.79
C GLN A 25 11.40 -7.22 0.87
N VAL A 26 10.10 -7.51 0.82
CA VAL A 26 9.15 -6.75 0.01
C VAL A 26 8.98 -5.33 0.53
N ILE A 27 8.81 -5.18 1.84
CA ILE A 27 8.65 -3.84 2.45
C ILE A 27 9.96 -3.05 2.38
N GLY A 28 11.12 -3.70 2.60
CA GLY A 28 12.43 -3.05 2.44
C GLY A 28 12.62 -2.50 1.04
N ALA A 29 12.38 -3.31 -0.01
CA ALA A 29 12.46 -2.85 -1.39
C ALA A 29 11.47 -1.72 -1.70
N ALA A 30 10.27 -1.76 -1.12
CA ALA A 30 9.31 -0.67 -1.27
C ALA A 30 9.77 0.62 -0.57
N ARG A 31 10.40 0.53 0.62
CA ARG A 31 11.00 1.69 1.31
C ARG A 31 12.12 2.32 0.48
N ASP A 32 12.97 1.51 -0.14
CA ASP A 32 14.05 2.00 -1.02
C ASP A 32 13.45 2.74 -2.22
N ALA A 33 12.38 2.22 -2.83
CA ALA A 33 11.69 2.87 -3.94
C ALA A 33 11.03 4.20 -3.51
N VAL A 34 10.45 4.26 -2.32
CA VAL A 34 9.90 5.50 -1.72
C VAL A 34 11.01 6.52 -1.50
N ALA A 35 12.15 6.11 -0.95
CA ALA A 35 13.29 6.98 -0.71
C ALA A 35 13.84 7.56 -2.02
N TYR A 36 13.97 6.73 -3.06
CA TYR A 36 14.36 7.17 -4.39
C TYR A 36 13.37 8.19 -4.98
N ALA A 37 12.07 7.87 -4.99
CA ALA A 37 11.06 8.79 -5.51
C ALA A 37 11.07 10.12 -4.76
N ARG A 38 11.19 10.07 -3.44
CA ARG A 38 11.30 11.26 -2.58
C ARG A 38 12.51 12.11 -2.95
N SER A 39 13.68 11.49 -3.15
CA SER A 39 14.90 12.23 -3.51
C SER A 39 14.74 12.96 -4.85
N GLN A 40 14.07 12.34 -5.84
CA GLN A 40 13.81 12.99 -7.12
C GLN A 40 12.84 14.18 -6.96
N VAL A 41 11.80 14.02 -6.15
CA VAL A 41 10.85 15.11 -5.86
C VAL A 41 11.54 16.26 -5.13
N GLU A 42 12.40 15.97 -4.14
CA GLU A 42 13.12 17.00 -3.37
C GLU A 42 14.11 17.78 -4.24
N ILE A 43 14.78 17.12 -5.18
CA ILE A 43 15.66 17.79 -6.16
C ILE A 43 14.84 18.73 -7.03
N GLU A 44 13.75 18.25 -7.61
CA GLU A 44 12.92 19.03 -8.52
C GLU A 44 12.22 20.22 -7.82
N LEU A 45 11.74 20.02 -6.61
CA LEU A 45 11.12 21.09 -5.79
C LEU A 45 12.09 22.23 -5.44
N ASN A 46 13.39 21.96 -5.43
CA ASN A 46 14.44 22.94 -5.14
C ASN A 46 15.19 23.39 -6.40
N GLY A 47 14.81 22.87 -7.58
CA GLY A 47 15.36 23.24 -8.87
C GLY A 47 14.58 24.35 -9.54
N VAL A 48 15.16 24.93 -10.57
CA VAL A 48 14.49 25.83 -11.51
C VAL A 48 14.21 25.07 -12.79
N GLY A 49 12.92 24.81 -13.04
CA GLY A 49 12.48 24.01 -14.18
C GLY A 49 11.91 24.88 -15.29
N ASP A 50 12.75 25.40 -16.16
CA ASP A 50 12.30 26.20 -17.31
C ASP A 50 13.32 26.19 -18.45
N ASN A 51 12.97 26.86 -19.56
CA ASN A 51 13.82 27.16 -20.71
C ASN A 51 13.31 28.41 -21.43
N PRO A 52 14.15 29.49 -21.55
CA PRO A 52 15.47 29.63 -20.95
C PRO A 52 15.41 29.89 -19.44
N ILE A 53 16.49 29.55 -18.73
CA ILE A 53 16.65 29.97 -17.33
C ILE A 53 17.35 31.32 -17.31
N PHE A 54 16.82 32.26 -16.53
CA PHE A 54 17.38 33.58 -16.34
C PHE A 54 18.07 33.69 -14.97
N PHE A 55 19.33 34.10 -14.99
CA PHE A 55 20.10 34.41 -13.78
C PHE A 55 20.34 35.92 -13.74
N PRO A 56 19.70 36.66 -12.83
CA PRO A 56 19.91 38.09 -12.69
C PRO A 56 21.31 38.38 -12.12
N ASP A 57 21.96 39.41 -12.66
CA ASP A 57 23.21 39.97 -12.16
C ASP A 57 23.16 41.51 -12.22
N ASP A 58 24.26 42.19 -11.78
CA ASP A 58 24.32 43.65 -11.73
C ASP A 58 24.28 44.31 -13.12
N ASP A 59 24.61 43.57 -14.16
CA ASP A 59 24.62 44.04 -15.56
C ASP A 59 23.34 43.68 -16.34
N GLY A 60 22.33 43.14 -15.64
CA GLY A 60 21.03 42.80 -16.21
C GLY A 60 20.72 41.31 -16.24
N GLY A 61 21.69 40.42 -16.31
CA GLY A 61 21.55 38.99 -16.15
C GLY A 61 21.90 38.13 -17.38
N THR A 62 22.04 36.85 -17.11
CA THR A 62 22.43 35.85 -18.12
C THR A 62 21.27 34.88 -18.40
N TYR A 63 21.02 34.60 -19.68
CA TYR A 63 20.08 33.56 -20.11
C TYR A 63 20.81 32.30 -20.50
N LEU A 64 20.42 31.18 -19.92
CA LEU A 64 20.91 29.86 -20.28
C LEU A 64 19.78 29.04 -20.91
N THR A 65 19.98 28.62 -22.14
CA THR A 65 19.08 27.72 -22.84
C THR A 65 19.44 26.26 -22.54
N GLY A 66 18.43 25.42 -22.36
CA GLY A 66 18.60 24.00 -22.08
C GLY A 66 17.26 23.27 -22.02
N ALA A 67 17.26 22.08 -21.48
CA ALA A 67 16.07 21.25 -21.34
C ALA A 67 15.66 21.05 -19.87
N ASN A 68 15.84 22.05 -19.02
CA ASN A 68 15.58 21.92 -17.60
C ASN A 68 14.09 21.84 -17.23
N PHE A 69 13.22 21.96 -18.24
CA PHE A 69 11.78 21.66 -18.16
C PHE A 69 11.47 20.15 -18.20
N GLN A 70 12.46 19.28 -18.52
CA GLN A 70 12.22 17.86 -18.78
C GLN A 70 12.01 17.07 -17.48
N GLY A 71 10.75 16.70 -17.22
CA GLY A 71 10.33 16.01 -15.99
C GLY A 71 10.55 14.49 -15.97
N THR A 72 11.40 13.92 -16.82
CA THR A 72 11.66 12.48 -16.88
C THR A 72 12.18 11.90 -15.55
N PRO A 73 13.07 12.55 -14.76
CA PRO A 73 13.48 12.06 -13.46
C PRO A 73 12.29 11.88 -12.51
N MET A 74 11.36 12.86 -12.49
CA MET A 74 10.13 12.79 -11.74
C MET A 74 9.21 11.66 -12.21
N ALA A 75 9.05 11.51 -13.53
CA ALA A 75 8.25 10.47 -14.12
C ALA A 75 8.73 9.07 -13.69
N PHE A 76 10.02 8.80 -13.75
CA PHE A 76 10.62 7.53 -13.33
C PHE A 76 10.48 7.30 -11.83
N GLY A 77 10.71 8.31 -11.00
CA GLY A 77 10.51 8.23 -9.55
C GLY A 77 9.08 7.82 -9.19
N LEU A 78 8.10 8.44 -9.83
CA LEU A 78 6.67 8.19 -9.57
C LEU A 78 6.18 6.85 -10.14
N GLU A 79 6.73 6.38 -11.27
CA GLU A 79 6.45 5.02 -11.77
C GLU A 79 6.99 3.95 -10.82
N MET A 80 8.21 4.12 -10.33
CA MET A 80 8.80 3.21 -9.33
C MET A 80 7.97 3.20 -8.05
N LEU A 81 7.55 4.37 -7.57
CA LEU A 81 6.66 4.51 -6.41
C LEU A 81 5.34 3.76 -6.61
N GLY A 82 4.68 3.96 -7.75
CA GLY A 82 3.43 3.28 -8.08
C GLY A 82 3.57 1.75 -8.10
N THR A 83 4.65 1.25 -8.70
CA THR A 83 4.97 -0.18 -8.71
C THR A 83 5.21 -0.74 -7.31
N ALA A 84 5.97 -0.02 -6.48
CA ALA A 84 6.27 -0.42 -5.11
C ALA A 84 5.00 -0.49 -4.26
N ILE A 85 4.16 0.55 -4.28
CA ILE A 85 2.89 0.59 -3.53
C ILE A 85 1.94 -0.51 -4.00
N THR A 86 1.85 -0.75 -5.31
CA THR A 86 1.06 -1.85 -5.87
C THR A 86 1.53 -3.20 -5.34
N THR A 87 2.84 -3.43 -5.27
CA THR A 87 3.42 -4.68 -4.74
C THR A 87 3.06 -4.88 -3.27
N VAL A 88 3.13 -3.82 -2.45
CA VAL A 88 2.70 -3.85 -1.04
C VAL A 88 1.21 -4.15 -0.93
N SER A 89 0.37 -3.53 -1.77
CA SER A 89 -1.08 -3.78 -1.80
C SER A 89 -1.40 -5.25 -2.12
N VAL A 90 -0.73 -5.83 -3.10
CA VAL A 90 -0.88 -7.26 -3.45
C VAL A 90 -0.44 -8.15 -2.29
N LEU A 91 0.67 -7.82 -1.60
CA LEU A 91 1.11 -8.57 -0.42
C LEU A 91 0.04 -8.53 0.69
N SER A 92 -0.54 -7.36 0.95
CA SER A 92 -1.62 -7.13 1.92
C SER A 92 -2.85 -7.99 1.57
N GLU A 93 -3.31 -7.94 0.33
CA GLU A 93 -4.44 -8.75 -0.15
C GLU A 93 -4.16 -10.26 -0.02
N ARG A 94 -2.94 -10.72 -0.27
CA ARG A 94 -2.58 -12.14 -0.08
C ARG A 94 -2.61 -12.56 1.40
N ARG A 95 -2.32 -11.66 2.35
CA ARG A 95 -2.49 -11.93 3.79
C ARG A 95 -3.96 -11.94 4.17
N LEU A 96 -4.76 -11.00 3.65
CA LEU A 96 -6.22 -10.98 3.80
C LEU A 96 -6.86 -12.30 3.31
N ASN A 97 -6.56 -12.74 2.10
CA ASN A 97 -7.04 -14.02 1.55
C ASN A 97 -6.76 -15.20 2.51
N ARG A 98 -5.62 -15.17 3.20
CA ARG A 98 -5.29 -16.23 4.15
C ARG A 98 -6.17 -16.20 5.39
N LEU A 99 -6.47 -15.03 5.92
CA LEU A 99 -7.35 -14.88 7.09
C LEU A 99 -8.76 -15.38 6.80
N LEU A 100 -9.27 -15.15 5.59
CA LEU A 100 -10.64 -15.47 5.19
C LEU A 100 -10.84 -16.92 4.75
N ASN A 101 -9.75 -17.63 4.43
CA ASN A 101 -9.82 -19.02 3.99
C ASN A 101 -9.64 -19.97 5.17
N ARG A 102 -10.70 -20.67 5.57
CA ARG A 102 -10.71 -21.62 6.69
C ARG A 102 -9.61 -22.70 6.63
N ASN A 103 -9.22 -23.09 5.41
CA ASN A 103 -8.17 -24.10 5.23
C ASN A 103 -6.75 -23.54 5.44
N LEU A 104 -6.61 -22.22 5.50
CA LEU A 104 -5.33 -21.52 5.61
C LEU A 104 -5.18 -20.69 6.89
N SER A 105 -6.28 -20.39 7.58
CA SER A 105 -6.37 -19.45 8.70
C SER A 105 -6.14 -20.09 10.09
N CYS A 106 -5.75 -21.35 10.15
CA CYS A 106 -5.43 -22.03 11.41
C CYS A 106 -6.61 -22.14 12.38
N GLY A 107 -7.80 -22.47 11.85
CA GLY A 107 -9.00 -22.69 12.64
C GLY A 107 -9.84 -21.43 12.87
N LEU A 108 -9.60 -20.34 12.19
CA LEU A 108 -10.57 -19.25 12.12
C LEU A 108 -11.75 -19.67 11.24
N PRO A 109 -12.96 -19.16 11.51
CA PRO A 109 -14.11 -19.45 10.65
C PRO A 109 -13.94 -18.86 9.26
N ALA A 110 -14.60 -19.47 8.26
CA ALA A 110 -14.59 -18.94 6.89
C ALA A 110 -15.13 -17.49 6.90
N PHE A 111 -14.47 -16.62 6.13
CA PHE A 111 -14.84 -15.21 5.97
C PHE A 111 -14.92 -14.43 7.29
N LEU A 112 -14.35 -14.96 8.38
CA LEU A 112 -14.38 -14.37 9.72
C LEU A 112 -15.79 -14.05 10.24
N THR A 113 -16.72 -15.00 10.02
CA THR A 113 -18.09 -14.93 10.54
C THR A 113 -18.48 -16.23 11.25
N LYS A 114 -19.28 -16.13 12.31
CA LYS A 114 -19.80 -17.29 13.05
C LYS A 114 -20.85 -18.07 12.25
N GLY A 115 -21.56 -17.40 11.36
CA GLY A 115 -22.65 -17.96 10.57
C GLY A 115 -22.28 -18.20 9.11
N ALA A 116 -21.06 -18.69 8.82
CA ALA A 116 -20.65 -18.98 7.44
C ALA A 116 -21.62 -19.93 6.76
N GLY A 117 -22.16 -19.53 5.60
CA GLY A 117 -23.22 -20.20 4.87
C GLY A 117 -24.55 -19.44 4.92
N MET A 118 -24.89 -18.80 6.05
CA MET A 118 -25.98 -17.83 6.17
C MET A 118 -25.46 -16.40 5.99
N PHE A 119 -24.30 -16.10 6.58
CA PHE A 119 -23.65 -14.81 6.46
C PHE A 119 -22.42 -14.89 5.55
N SER A 120 -22.20 -13.84 4.78
CA SER A 120 -21.03 -13.66 3.91
C SER A 120 -19.80 -13.16 4.68
N GLY A 121 -19.99 -12.49 5.81
CA GLY A 121 -18.92 -11.90 6.60
C GLY A 121 -18.07 -10.92 5.79
N MET A 122 -16.77 -11.11 5.81
CA MET A 122 -15.84 -10.26 5.07
C MET A 122 -15.57 -10.70 3.63
N MET A 123 -16.36 -11.62 3.06
CA MET A 123 -16.16 -12.11 1.70
C MET A 123 -16.14 -10.98 0.66
N LEU A 124 -17.13 -10.06 0.71
CA LEU A 124 -17.22 -8.95 -0.25
C LEU A 124 -16.10 -7.90 -0.05
N ALA A 125 -15.63 -7.73 1.17
CA ALA A 125 -14.46 -6.89 1.42
C ALA A 125 -13.19 -7.47 0.73
N GLN A 126 -13.05 -8.78 0.67
CA GLN A 126 -11.98 -9.42 -0.10
C GLN A 126 -12.09 -9.14 -1.60
N TYR A 127 -13.31 -9.23 -2.17
CA TYR A 127 -13.51 -8.87 -3.58
C TYR A 127 -13.14 -7.41 -3.84
N THR A 128 -13.51 -6.51 -2.94
CA THR A 128 -13.11 -5.09 -3.03
C THR A 128 -11.59 -4.93 -3.02
N ALA A 129 -10.89 -5.55 -2.08
CA ALA A 129 -9.42 -5.51 -2.03
C ALA A 129 -8.80 -6.08 -3.31
N GLY A 130 -9.32 -7.20 -3.82
CA GLY A 130 -8.89 -7.80 -5.08
C GLY A 130 -9.08 -6.89 -6.28
N ALA A 131 -10.24 -6.23 -6.39
CA ALA A 131 -10.54 -5.29 -7.47
C ALA A 131 -9.59 -4.08 -7.43
N LEU A 132 -9.35 -3.49 -6.24
CA LEU A 132 -8.42 -2.37 -6.06
C LEU A 132 -6.98 -2.76 -6.40
N CYS A 133 -6.55 -3.97 -6.07
CA CYS A 133 -5.25 -4.50 -6.49
C CYS A 133 -5.17 -4.69 -8.02
N CYS A 134 -6.24 -5.13 -8.67
CA CYS A 134 -6.30 -5.25 -10.13
C CYS A 134 -6.18 -3.88 -10.79
N GLU A 135 -6.92 -2.88 -10.31
CA GLU A 135 -6.83 -1.50 -10.78
C GLU A 135 -5.42 -0.93 -10.58
N ALA A 136 -4.83 -1.10 -9.38
CA ALA A 136 -3.47 -0.65 -9.10
C ALA A 136 -2.44 -1.27 -10.06
N ARG A 137 -2.58 -2.56 -10.43
CA ARG A 137 -1.71 -3.20 -11.43
C ARG A 137 -1.85 -2.59 -12.82
N ILE A 138 -3.07 -2.24 -13.24
CA ILE A 138 -3.30 -1.56 -14.52
C ILE A 138 -2.66 -0.17 -14.49
N LEU A 139 -2.87 0.58 -13.41
CA LEU A 139 -2.27 1.89 -13.22
C LEU A 139 -0.74 1.85 -13.10
N SER A 140 -0.15 0.72 -12.71
CA SER A 140 1.31 0.54 -12.65
C SER A 140 1.96 0.32 -14.02
N ALA A 141 1.18 0.21 -15.10
CA ALA A 141 1.75 0.18 -16.44
C ALA A 141 2.47 1.52 -16.72
N PRO A 142 3.73 1.52 -17.21
CA PRO A 142 4.52 2.73 -17.31
C PRO A 142 3.95 3.70 -18.36
N ALA A 143 3.65 4.93 -17.94
CA ALA A 143 3.30 6.04 -18.83
C ALA A 143 4.54 6.81 -19.29
N ALA A 144 5.60 6.81 -18.49
CA ALA A 144 6.85 7.50 -18.79
C ALA A 144 7.59 6.96 -20.04
N THR A 145 7.19 5.78 -20.55
CA THR A 145 7.72 5.20 -21.78
C THR A 145 7.00 5.70 -23.03
N GLY A 146 5.90 6.45 -22.87
CA GLY A 146 5.09 6.95 -23.97
C GLY A 146 5.27 8.46 -24.12
N SER A 147 6.05 8.90 -25.12
CA SER A 147 6.09 10.31 -25.51
C SER A 147 5.14 10.57 -26.65
N ILE A 148 4.55 11.78 -26.67
CA ILE A 148 3.76 12.30 -27.79
C ILE A 148 4.29 13.67 -28.17
N PRO A 149 4.41 13.99 -29.47
CA PRO A 149 4.77 15.33 -29.90
C PRO A 149 3.64 16.32 -29.59
N ALA A 150 4.03 17.55 -29.23
CA ALA A 150 3.11 18.62 -28.90
C ALA A 150 3.59 19.95 -29.52
N ALA A 151 2.75 21.00 -29.46
CA ALA A 151 3.07 22.35 -29.95
C ALA A 151 3.65 22.38 -31.36
N ALA A 152 3.01 21.68 -32.32
CA ALA A 152 3.49 21.53 -33.70
C ALA A 152 4.93 20.98 -33.78
N ASP A 153 5.19 19.93 -32.98
CA ASP A 153 6.46 19.22 -32.86
C ASP A 153 7.62 20.04 -32.26
N GLN A 154 7.33 21.17 -31.63
CA GLN A 154 8.33 21.91 -30.87
C GLN A 154 8.77 21.09 -29.63
N GLU A 155 7.81 20.49 -28.91
CA GLU A 155 8.04 19.49 -27.87
C GLU A 155 7.84 18.10 -28.47
N ASP A 156 8.83 17.58 -29.16
CA ASP A 156 8.80 16.28 -29.82
C ASP A 156 9.08 15.10 -28.86
N PHE A 157 9.52 15.38 -27.64
CA PHE A 157 9.73 14.41 -26.58
C PHE A 157 9.32 14.97 -25.21
N VAL A 158 8.18 14.47 -24.67
CA VAL A 158 7.63 14.85 -23.35
C VAL A 158 7.72 13.73 -22.34
N SER A 159 7.84 14.06 -21.04
CA SER A 159 8.11 13.11 -19.95
C SER A 159 6.89 12.35 -19.46
N MET A 160 5.67 12.79 -19.75
CA MET A 160 4.41 12.29 -19.20
C MET A 160 4.35 12.33 -17.65
N GLY A 161 5.08 13.23 -17.01
CA GLY A 161 5.24 13.31 -15.56
C GLY A 161 3.91 13.52 -14.80
N MET A 162 2.99 14.35 -15.32
CA MET A 162 1.67 14.55 -14.72
C MET A 162 0.84 13.26 -14.71
N THR A 163 0.88 12.50 -15.80
CA THR A 163 0.19 11.21 -15.89
C THR A 163 0.73 10.23 -14.85
N THR A 164 2.05 10.15 -14.67
CA THR A 164 2.67 9.28 -13.65
C THR A 164 2.27 9.70 -12.23
N ALA A 165 2.20 11.00 -11.95
CA ALA A 165 1.79 11.53 -10.65
C ALA A 165 0.33 11.19 -10.32
N LEU A 166 -0.59 11.38 -11.27
CA LEU A 166 -2.01 11.06 -11.09
C LEU A 166 -2.24 9.56 -10.87
N LYS A 167 -1.54 8.71 -11.61
CA LYS A 167 -1.56 7.26 -11.43
C LYS A 167 -1.06 6.87 -10.04
N ALA A 168 0.10 7.38 -9.61
CA ALA A 168 0.67 7.09 -8.31
C ALA A 168 -0.26 7.52 -7.16
N LYS A 169 -0.91 8.68 -7.30
CA LYS A 169 -1.92 9.16 -6.33
C LYS A 169 -3.12 8.22 -6.22
N GLN A 170 -3.62 7.71 -7.35
CA GLN A 170 -4.75 6.76 -7.33
C GLN A 170 -4.33 5.41 -6.75
N ILE A 171 -3.14 4.90 -7.10
CA ILE A 171 -2.58 3.68 -6.51
C ILE A 171 -2.46 3.80 -5.00
N LEU A 172 -2.01 4.95 -4.48
CA LEU A 172 -1.91 5.20 -3.03
C LEU A 172 -3.28 5.11 -2.35
N LYS A 173 -4.31 5.72 -2.93
CA LYS A 173 -5.69 5.62 -2.40
C LYS A 173 -6.19 4.18 -2.36
N ASN A 174 -5.95 3.42 -3.42
CA ASN A 174 -6.31 2.01 -3.48
C ASN A 174 -5.57 1.21 -2.41
N ALA A 175 -4.28 1.47 -2.21
CA ALA A 175 -3.46 0.83 -1.20
C ALA A 175 -3.96 1.09 0.23
N GLN A 176 -4.33 2.32 0.54
CA GLN A 176 -4.91 2.69 1.84
C GLN A 176 -6.19 1.89 2.13
N ALA A 177 -7.07 1.75 1.14
CA ALA A 177 -8.30 0.96 1.28
C ALA A 177 -8.00 -0.56 1.43
N VAL A 178 -7.08 -1.11 0.65
CA VAL A 178 -6.66 -2.52 0.78
C VAL A 178 -6.06 -2.80 2.16
N LEU A 179 -5.20 -1.91 2.66
CA LEU A 179 -4.61 -2.03 3.98
C LEU A 179 -5.66 -1.91 5.10
N ALA A 180 -6.61 -0.98 4.95
CA ALA A 180 -7.73 -0.84 5.87
C ALA A 180 -8.56 -2.14 5.97
N ILE A 181 -8.85 -2.78 4.83
CA ILE A 181 -9.56 -4.05 4.79
C ILE A 181 -8.75 -5.16 5.48
N GLU A 182 -7.45 -5.24 5.24
CA GLU A 182 -6.58 -6.22 5.92
C GLU A 182 -6.57 -5.99 7.43
N MET A 183 -6.42 -4.75 7.89
CA MET A 183 -6.41 -4.40 9.31
C MET A 183 -7.76 -4.69 9.97
N MET A 184 -8.87 -4.39 9.31
CA MET A 184 -10.22 -4.74 9.78
C MET A 184 -10.38 -6.26 9.92
N ALA A 185 -9.91 -7.03 8.95
CA ALA A 185 -9.91 -8.49 9.00
C ALA A 185 -8.99 -9.03 10.11
N GLY A 186 -7.84 -8.41 10.31
CA GLY A 186 -6.92 -8.73 11.40
C GLY A 186 -7.56 -8.55 12.76
N ALA A 187 -8.22 -7.41 13.00
CA ALA A 187 -8.95 -7.16 14.24
C ALA A 187 -10.08 -8.17 14.43
N GLN A 188 -10.86 -8.46 13.38
CA GLN A 188 -11.92 -9.48 13.41
C GLN A 188 -11.36 -10.87 13.76
N ALA A 189 -10.23 -11.25 13.21
CA ALA A 189 -9.55 -12.51 13.50
C ALA A 189 -9.07 -12.59 14.96
N MET A 190 -8.62 -11.47 15.53
CA MET A 190 -8.21 -11.38 16.94
C MET A 190 -9.38 -11.61 17.88
N ASP A 191 -10.57 -11.09 17.58
CA ASP A 191 -11.77 -11.33 18.38
C ASP A 191 -12.13 -12.82 18.45
N PHE A 192 -12.00 -13.55 17.33
CA PHE A 192 -12.19 -14.99 17.31
C PHE A 192 -11.14 -15.78 18.11
N ARG A 193 -10.03 -15.14 18.47
CA ARG A 193 -8.96 -15.73 19.28
C ARG A 193 -9.02 -15.36 20.76
N ARG A 194 -9.92 -14.46 21.15
CA ARG A 194 -10.09 -14.14 22.57
C ARG A 194 -10.44 -15.40 23.36
N PRO A 195 -9.91 -15.60 24.59
CA PRO A 195 -9.20 -14.62 25.43
C PRO A 195 -7.66 -14.49 25.18
N LEU A 196 -7.12 -15.12 24.15
CA LEU A 196 -5.70 -14.98 23.82
C LEU A 196 -5.37 -13.52 23.53
N LYS A 197 -4.25 -13.04 24.06
CA LYS A 197 -3.75 -11.68 23.83
C LYS A 197 -2.65 -11.69 22.80
N ALA A 198 -2.61 -10.65 21.98
CA ALA A 198 -1.51 -10.39 21.04
C ALA A 198 -0.31 -9.74 21.75
N GLY A 199 0.79 -9.53 21.01
CA GLY A 199 1.90 -8.72 21.48
C GLY A 199 1.49 -7.26 21.68
N LYS A 200 2.22 -6.51 22.52
CA LYS A 200 1.86 -5.13 22.94
C LYS A 200 1.53 -4.20 21.76
N GLY A 201 2.38 -4.16 20.73
CA GLY A 201 2.15 -3.30 19.57
C GLY A 201 0.92 -3.73 18.76
N THR A 202 0.71 -5.04 18.56
CA THR A 202 -0.47 -5.55 17.85
C THR A 202 -1.76 -5.29 18.64
N GLU A 203 -1.72 -5.38 19.98
CA GLU A 203 -2.88 -5.04 20.82
C GLU A 203 -3.20 -3.55 20.74
N ALA A 204 -2.19 -2.67 20.76
CA ALA A 204 -2.38 -1.23 20.58
C ALA A 204 -3.02 -0.90 19.21
N ALA A 205 -2.56 -1.54 18.13
CA ALA A 205 -3.19 -1.39 16.81
C ALA A 205 -4.65 -1.88 16.82
N TYR A 206 -4.91 -3.03 17.42
CA TYR A 206 -6.26 -3.58 17.56
C TYR A 206 -7.20 -2.62 18.31
N GLU A 207 -6.76 -2.03 19.41
CA GLU A 207 -7.55 -1.09 20.19
C GLU A 207 -7.94 0.16 19.38
N VAL A 208 -7.01 0.71 18.58
CA VAL A 208 -7.31 1.82 17.67
C VAL A 208 -8.33 1.39 16.61
N ILE A 209 -8.11 0.26 15.95
CA ILE A 209 -9.06 -0.23 14.94
C ILE A 209 -10.46 -0.40 15.52
N ARG A 210 -10.59 -0.94 16.74
CA ARG A 210 -11.89 -1.18 17.40
C ARG A 210 -12.59 0.09 17.89
N LYS A 211 -11.87 1.21 18.06
CA LYS A 211 -12.50 2.53 18.27
C LYS A 211 -13.28 3.00 17.04
N HIS A 212 -12.81 2.65 15.85
CA HIS A 212 -13.36 3.13 14.59
C HIS A 212 -14.28 2.12 13.90
N VAL A 213 -14.05 0.82 14.09
CA VAL A 213 -14.79 -0.26 13.41
C VAL A 213 -15.23 -1.31 14.42
N ALA A 214 -16.53 -1.48 14.55
CA ALA A 214 -17.12 -2.48 15.43
C ALA A 214 -16.89 -3.91 14.90
N PHE A 215 -16.98 -4.90 15.79
CA PHE A 215 -17.00 -6.32 15.40
C PHE A 215 -18.15 -6.58 14.40
N LEU A 216 -17.87 -7.37 13.38
CA LEU A 216 -18.88 -7.78 12.40
C LEU A 216 -19.57 -9.06 12.90
N GLU A 217 -20.69 -8.87 13.55
CA GLU A 217 -21.49 -9.97 14.08
C GLU A 217 -22.43 -10.55 13.03
N GLU A 218 -23.10 -9.68 12.28
CA GLU A 218 -23.97 -9.97 11.15
C GLU A 218 -23.55 -9.16 9.91
N ASP A 219 -23.99 -9.58 8.74
CA ASP A 219 -23.69 -8.89 7.50
C ASP A 219 -24.26 -7.47 7.50
N ARG A 220 -23.41 -6.50 7.15
CA ARG A 220 -23.76 -5.10 6.94
C ARG A 220 -22.90 -4.47 5.85
N PRO A 221 -23.29 -3.35 5.25
CA PRO A 221 -22.46 -2.63 4.30
C PRO A 221 -21.14 -2.17 4.98
N LEU A 222 -19.99 -2.59 4.41
CA LEU A 222 -18.67 -2.33 5.00
C LEU A 222 -17.98 -1.09 4.42
N HIS A 223 -18.53 -0.43 3.39
CA HIS A 223 -17.88 0.69 2.72
C HIS A 223 -17.55 1.86 3.68
N ALA A 224 -18.47 2.18 4.61
CA ALA A 224 -18.25 3.24 5.59
C ALA A 224 -17.13 2.91 6.57
N ASP A 225 -17.03 1.64 6.99
CA ASP A 225 -15.96 1.16 7.87
C ASP A 225 -14.60 1.17 7.15
N ILE A 226 -14.57 0.73 5.89
CA ILE A 226 -13.36 0.74 5.05
C ILE A 226 -12.86 2.18 4.87
N ASN A 227 -13.74 3.10 4.50
CA ASN A 227 -13.36 4.50 4.28
C ASN A 227 -12.88 5.17 5.57
N ARG A 228 -13.55 4.92 6.69
CA ARG A 228 -13.14 5.43 8.00
C ARG A 228 -11.76 4.91 8.39
N LEU A 229 -11.53 3.62 8.25
CA LEU A 229 -10.26 3.02 8.60
C LEU A 229 -9.13 3.40 7.61
N ALA A 230 -9.44 3.62 6.34
CA ALA A 230 -8.48 4.18 5.38
C ALA A 230 -8.01 5.58 5.80
N ALA A 231 -8.90 6.44 6.30
CA ALA A 231 -8.54 7.75 6.85
C ALA A 231 -7.69 7.62 8.13
N VAL A 232 -7.95 6.63 8.97
CA VAL A 232 -7.13 6.32 10.16
C VAL A 232 -5.73 5.84 9.77
N VAL A 233 -5.61 5.06 8.69
CA VAL A 233 -4.32 4.67 8.12
C VAL A 233 -3.56 5.90 7.60
N GLU A 234 -4.25 6.78 6.89
CA GLU A 234 -3.67 8.02 6.34
C GLU A 234 -3.19 8.97 7.44
N SER A 235 -3.94 9.11 8.54
CA SER A 235 -3.58 9.98 9.67
C SER A 235 -2.36 9.52 10.45
N GLY A 236 -1.99 8.23 10.37
CA GLY A 236 -0.91 7.65 11.18
C GLY A 236 -1.32 7.24 12.60
N GLU A 237 -2.58 7.40 13.01
CA GLU A 237 -3.06 7.12 14.39
C GLU A 237 -2.68 5.71 14.87
N ILE A 238 -2.75 4.70 13.98
CA ILE A 238 -2.36 3.32 14.32
C ILE A 238 -0.86 3.23 14.60
N LEU A 239 -0.04 3.86 13.75
CA LEU A 239 1.42 3.86 13.92
C LEU A 239 1.81 4.54 15.23
N GLU A 240 1.27 5.71 15.52
CA GLU A 240 1.52 6.45 16.76
C GLU A 240 1.16 5.64 18.01
N ALA A 241 0.01 4.94 17.98
CA ALA A 241 -0.41 4.09 19.09
C ALA A 241 0.54 2.89 19.31
N VAL A 242 1.01 2.29 18.20
CA VAL A 242 1.98 1.19 18.26
C VAL A 242 3.32 1.69 18.81
N GLU A 243 3.84 2.80 18.29
CA GLU A 243 5.11 3.38 18.75
C GLU A 243 5.06 3.82 20.21
N LYS A 244 3.92 4.32 20.66
CA LYS A 244 3.70 4.64 22.09
C LYS A 244 3.76 3.38 22.96
N ALA A 245 3.32 2.25 22.47
CA ALA A 245 3.27 0.99 23.22
C ALA A 245 4.60 0.23 23.27
N ILE A 246 5.42 0.32 22.22
CA ILE A 246 6.63 -0.51 22.07
C ILE A 246 7.91 0.28 21.77
N GLY A 247 7.85 1.59 21.62
CA GLY A 247 8.94 2.46 21.17
C GLY A 247 8.89 2.71 19.66
N LYS A 248 9.65 3.69 19.21
CA LYS A 248 9.71 4.11 17.80
C LYS A 248 10.14 2.95 16.91
N LEU A 249 9.47 2.81 15.78
CA LEU A 249 9.82 1.86 14.73
C LEU A 249 10.76 2.52 13.72
N ASP A 250 11.82 1.80 13.31
CA ASP A 250 12.81 2.24 12.30
C ASP A 250 12.26 2.20 10.86
#